data_6dcbfa06ff77416d47c2ee11ce29f460
#
_entry.id   6dcbfa06ff77416d47c2ee11ce29f460
#
_cell.length_a   1.000
_cell.length_b   1.000
_cell.length_c   1.000
_cell.angle_alpha   90.00
_cell.angle_beta   90.00
_cell.angle_gamma   90.00
#
_symmetry.space_group_name_H-M   'P 1'
#
loop_
_entity.id
_entity.type
_entity.pdbx_description
1 polymer ?
#
loop_
_entity_poly.entity_id
_entity_poly.type
_entity_poly.pdbx_seq_one_letter_code
_entity_poly.pdbx_strand_id
1 'polypeptide(L)'
;ERYIVITDFLERHARIYGSEIALVEVSPSEKRDKAVTWREAKLIESTTDSPYRREITWRDFDNMANRFANLLLSRETPRGTKVGILMMNCIEFLPLYFGILKAGCLAVPLNYRYSSDEIKYCLDLADIEILLFGPEFIARMDAISTEIPKVHTLFCVVKDAYVTSYC
;
A
#
# COMPACT_ATOMS: atom_id res chain seq x y z
N GLU A 1 -17.13 20.42 -18.64
CA GLU A 1 -17.38 19.89 -17.28
C GLU A 1 -16.09 19.28 -16.76
N ARG A 2 -15.59 19.76 -15.62
CA ARG A 2 -14.43 19.17 -14.95
C ARG A 2 -14.94 18.02 -14.08
N TYR A 3 -14.62 16.80 -14.45
CA TYR A 3 -14.92 15.64 -13.62
C TYR A 3 -14.09 15.70 -12.33
N ILE A 4 -14.75 15.55 -11.19
CA ILE A 4 -14.10 15.44 -9.88
C ILE A 4 -13.67 13.99 -9.74
N VAL A 5 -12.37 13.78 -9.56
CA VAL A 5 -11.79 12.45 -9.33
C VAL A 5 -11.46 12.25 -7.85
N ILE A 6 -11.30 10.99 -7.43
CA ILE A 6 -11.10 10.66 -6.02
C ILE A 6 -9.87 11.35 -5.41
N THR A 7 -8.84 11.59 -6.20
CA THR A 7 -7.62 12.30 -5.76
C THR A 7 -7.88 13.77 -5.44
N ASP A 8 -8.88 14.41 -6.09
CA ASP A 8 -9.27 15.80 -5.79
C ASP A 8 -9.85 15.92 -4.37
N PHE A 9 -10.52 14.87 -3.87
CA PHE A 9 -11.01 14.84 -2.49
C PHE A 9 -9.85 14.82 -1.49
N LEU A 10 -8.81 14.03 -1.72
CA LEU A 10 -7.64 14.00 -0.86
C LEU A 10 -6.97 15.38 -0.82
N GLU A 11 -6.72 15.99 -1.96
CA GLU A 11 -6.11 17.32 -2.04
C GLU A 11 -6.96 18.40 -1.35
N ARG A 12 -8.27 18.33 -1.51
CA ARG A 12 -9.21 19.23 -0.83
C ARG A 12 -9.16 19.06 0.68
N HIS A 13 -9.16 17.80 1.18
CA HIS A 13 -9.09 17.53 2.62
C HIS A 13 -7.74 17.95 3.19
N ALA A 14 -6.63 17.69 2.51
CA ALA A 14 -5.31 18.15 2.92
C ALA A 14 -5.22 19.68 3.03
N ARG A 15 -5.94 20.40 2.18
CA ARG A 15 -5.99 21.87 2.22
C ARG A 15 -6.90 22.40 3.35
N ILE A 16 -8.07 21.79 3.57
CA ILE A 16 -9.09 22.29 4.52
C ILE A 16 -8.79 21.79 5.94
N TYR A 17 -8.44 20.50 6.07
CA TYR A 17 -8.27 19.78 7.33
C TYR A 17 -6.82 19.32 7.54
N GLY A 18 -5.86 20.01 6.96
CA GLY A 18 -4.48 19.54 6.82
C GLY A 18 -3.78 19.13 8.12
N SER A 19 -4.15 19.73 9.26
CA SER A 19 -3.59 19.40 10.57
C SER A 19 -4.38 18.33 11.34
N GLU A 20 -5.54 17.92 10.82
CA GLU A 20 -6.35 16.88 11.46
C GLU A 20 -5.82 15.49 11.11
N ILE A 21 -6.05 14.54 12.00
CA ILE A 21 -5.64 13.14 11.81
C ILE A 21 -6.50 12.53 10.71
N ALA A 22 -5.84 11.97 9.69
CA ALA A 22 -6.47 11.29 8.57
C ALA A 22 -6.47 9.76 8.75
N LEU A 23 -5.34 9.19 9.16
CA LEU A 23 -5.16 7.75 9.31
C LEU A 23 -4.53 7.44 10.67
N VAL A 24 -4.98 6.35 11.24
CA VAL A 24 -4.44 5.80 12.49
C VAL A 24 -4.12 4.33 12.27
N GLU A 25 -2.88 3.95 12.51
CA GLU A 25 -2.47 2.54 12.60
C GLU A 25 -2.40 2.14 14.05
N VAL A 26 -3.17 1.13 14.41
CA VAL A 26 -3.14 0.51 15.72
C VAL A 26 -2.62 -0.89 15.55
N SER A 27 -1.44 -1.19 16.12
CA SER A 27 -0.88 -2.53 16.06
C SER A 27 -1.29 -3.33 17.29
N PRO A 28 -2.06 -4.42 17.12
CA PRO A 28 -2.32 -5.37 18.19
C PRO A 28 -1.14 -6.32 18.44
N SER A 29 0.01 -6.11 17.80
CA SER A 29 1.06 -7.09 17.60
C SER A 29 1.86 -7.49 18.84
N GLU A 30 1.64 -6.92 20.01
CA GLU A 30 2.32 -7.39 21.23
C GLU A 30 1.65 -8.59 21.90
N LYS A 31 0.50 -9.03 21.42
CA LYS A 31 -0.11 -10.29 21.88
C LYS A 31 0.23 -11.42 20.92
N ARG A 32 1.45 -11.93 21.05
CA ARG A 32 2.04 -13.00 20.20
C ARG A 32 1.32 -14.36 20.24
N ASP A 33 0.28 -14.55 21.06
CA ASP A 33 -0.22 -15.88 21.38
C ASP A 33 -1.64 -16.21 20.90
N LYS A 34 -2.20 -15.45 19.96
CA LYS A 34 -3.47 -15.85 19.37
C LYS A 34 -3.38 -15.87 17.85
N ALA A 35 -3.27 -17.09 17.30
CA ALA A 35 -3.69 -17.35 15.94
C ALA A 35 -5.16 -16.90 15.83
N VAL A 36 -5.41 -15.75 15.20
CA VAL A 36 -6.75 -15.27 14.94
C VAL A 36 -7.33 -16.15 13.84
N THR A 37 -8.07 -17.17 14.21
CA THR A 37 -8.95 -17.84 13.26
C THR A 37 -10.09 -16.87 12.97
N TRP A 38 -10.40 -16.68 11.70
CA TRP A 38 -11.38 -15.68 11.26
C TRP A 38 -12.82 -15.89 11.80
N ARG A 39 -13.07 -16.99 12.51
CA ARG A 39 -14.33 -17.30 13.22
C ARG A 39 -14.40 -16.72 14.64
N GLU A 40 -13.31 -16.26 15.19
CA GLU A 40 -13.21 -15.72 16.54
C GLU A 40 -12.61 -14.30 16.57
N ALA A 41 -12.87 -13.51 15.53
CA ALA A 41 -12.47 -12.11 15.53
C ALA A 41 -13.22 -11.37 16.63
N LYS A 42 -12.67 -11.36 17.85
CA LYS A 42 -12.96 -10.28 18.79
C LYS A 42 -12.39 -9.01 18.17
N LEU A 43 -13.27 -8.06 17.85
CA LEU A 43 -12.87 -6.68 17.63
C LEU A 43 -12.05 -6.28 18.85
N ILE A 44 -10.74 -6.12 18.66
CA ILE A 44 -9.88 -5.60 19.72
C ILE A 44 -10.15 -4.11 19.73
N GLU A 45 -10.88 -3.65 20.75
CA GLU A 45 -11.01 -2.23 21.00
C GLU A 45 -9.59 -1.68 21.26
N SER A 46 -9.20 -0.73 20.45
CA SER A 46 -7.97 0.02 20.65
C SER A 46 -8.11 0.82 21.94
N THR A 47 -7.41 0.40 22.99
CA THR A 47 -7.25 1.23 24.17
C THR A 47 -6.24 2.32 23.88
N THR A 48 -6.50 3.53 24.41
CA THR A 48 -5.59 4.69 24.29
C THR A 48 -4.18 4.43 24.84
N ASP A 49 -4.00 3.34 25.57
CA ASP A 49 -2.74 2.92 26.19
C ASP A 49 -1.96 1.92 25.32
N SER A 50 -2.36 1.69 24.08
CA SER A 50 -1.59 0.85 23.16
C SER A 50 -0.25 1.53 22.85
N PRO A 51 0.91 0.91 23.17
CA PRO A 51 2.24 1.50 22.92
C PRO A 51 2.54 1.65 21.43
N TYR A 52 1.68 1.14 20.55
CA TYR A 52 1.84 1.18 19.10
C TYR A 52 0.66 1.88 18.43
N ARG A 53 0.74 3.18 18.41
CA ARG A 53 -0.19 4.03 17.68
C ARG A 53 0.60 4.96 16.77
N ARG A 54 0.41 4.85 15.46
CA ARG A 54 0.95 5.77 14.47
C ARG A 54 -0.20 6.56 13.86
N GLU A 55 0.02 7.84 13.68
CA GLU A 55 -0.98 8.74 13.11
C GLU A 55 -0.34 9.58 12.00
N ILE A 56 -1.09 9.85 10.95
CA ILE A 56 -0.73 10.85 9.96
C ILE A 56 -1.88 11.81 9.73
N THR A 57 -1.54 13.06 9.49
CA THR A 57 -2.50 14.11 9.15
C THR A 57 -2.95 14.00 7.69
N TRP A 58 -4.02 14.72 7.33
CA TRP A 58 -4.44 14.83 5.93
C TRP A 58 -3.34 15.40 5.04
N ARG A 59 -2.57 16.35 5.54
CA ARG A 59 -1.42 16.93 4.82
C ARG A 59 -0.31 15.91 4.61
N ASP A 60 0.01 15.12 5.63
CA ASP A 60 1.02 14.07 5.51
C ASP A 60 0.60 12.99 4.54
N PHE A 61 -0.68 12.59 4.59
CA PHE A 61 -1.25 11.64 3.65
C PHE A 61 -1.08 12.13 2.20
N ASP A 62 -1.51 13.35 1.90
CA ASP A 62 -1.37 13.93 0.56
C ASP A 62 0.09 14.06 0.12
N ASN A 63 0.97 14.51 1.02
CA ASN A 63 2.40 14.60 0.76
C ASN A 63 3.05 13.25 0.46
N MET A 64 2.67 12.19 1.19
CA MET A 64 3.16 10.84 0.94
C MET A 64 2.67 10.33 -0.42
N ALA A 65 1.40 10.55 -0.75
CA ALA A 65 0.84 10.20 -2.05
C ALA A 65 1.56 10.94 -3.19
N ASN A 66 1.79 12.24 -3.04
CA ASN A 66 2.49 13.05 -4.03
C ASN A 66 3.95 12.59 -4.24
N ARG A 67 4.66 12.25 -3.15
CA ARG A 67 6.04 11.73 -3.26
C ARG A 67 6.08 10.43 -4.05
N PHE A 68 5.16 9.51 -3.80
CA PHE A 68 5.12 8.25 -4.54
C PHE A 68 4.69 8.46 -6.00
N ALA A 69 3.71 9.32 -6.26
CA ALA A 69 3.34 9.69 -7.63
C ALA A 69 4.54 10.26 -8.40
N ASN A 70 5.29 11.17 -7.78
CA ASN A 70 6.49 11.76 -8.38
C ASN A 70 7.59 10.73 -8.64
N LEU A 71 7.74 9.71 -7.76
CA LEU A 71 8.66 8.60 -8.01
C LEU A 71 8.28 7.82 -9.27
N LEU A 72 7.00 7.48 -9.44
CA LEU A 72 6.52 6.80 -10.65
C LEU A 72 6.73 7.65 -11.90
N LEU A 73 6.39 8.94 -11.83
CA LEU A 73 6.57 9.88 -12.94
C LEU A 73 8.04 10.08 -13.30
N SER A 74 8.94 10.18 -12.32
CA SER A 74 10.39 10.32 -12.55
C SER A 74 11.02 9.09 -13.19
N ARG A 75 10.36 7.95 -13.11
CA ARG A 75 10.73 6.70 -13.80
C ARG A 75 10.02 6.55 -15.16
N GLU A 76 9.40 7.62 -15.64
CA GLU A 76 8.69 7.65 -16.92
C GLU A 76 7.59 6.57 -17.03
N THR A 77 6.99 6.18 -15.88
CA THR A 77 5.93 5.18 -15.84
C THR A 77 4.74 5.62 -16.70
N PRO A 78 4.34 4.83 -17.70
CA PRO A 78 3.24 5.19 -18.59
C PRO A 78 1.91 5.31 -17.85
N ARG A 79 1.04 6.19 -18.32
CA ARG A 79 -0.34 6.26 -17.79
C ARG A 79 -1.06 4.95 -18.09
N GLY A 80 -1.83 4.49 -17.11
CA GLY A 80 -2.55 3.22 -17.21
C GLY A 80 -1.73 2.00 -16.82
N THR A 81 -0.44 2.14 -16.48
CA THR A 81 0.37 1.06 -15.91
C THR A 81 -0.32 0.46 -14.68
N LYS A 82 -0.39 -0.84 -14.62
CA LYS A 82 -1.02 -1.57 -13.51
C LYS A 82 0.00 -1.82 -12.41
N VAL A 83 -0.28 -1.25 -11.24
CA VAL A 83 0.59 -1.31 -10.07
C VAL A 83 -0.08 -2.15 -8.99
N GLY A 84 0.47 -3.32 -8.71
CA GLY A 84 0.02 -4.23 -7.67
C GLY A 84 0.41 -3.74 -6.27
N ILE A 85 -0.43 -4.00 -5.28
CA ILE A 85 -0.16 -3.72 -3.87
C ILE A 85 -0.38 -5.00 -3.06
N LEU A 86 0.70 -5.61 -2.61
CA LEU A 86 0.72 -6.81 -1.77
C LEU A 86 1.26 -6.45 -0.38
N MET A 87 0.40 -5.92 0.46
CA MET A 87 0.78 -5.40 1.77
C MET A 87 -0.25 -5.77 2.83
N MET A 88 0.20 -5.90 4.07
CA MET A 88 -0.70 -5.88 5.23
C MET A 88 -1.29 -4.48 5.40
N ASN A 89 -2.40 -4.39 6.15
CA ASN A 89 -2.97 -3.10 6.50
C ASN A 89 -1.96 -2.30 7.34
N CYS A 90 -1.51 -1.18 6.80
CA CYS A 90 -0.57 -0.27 7.43
C CYS A 90 -0.84 1.16 6.95
N ILE A 91 -0.23 2.12 7.61
CA ILE A 91 -0.42 3.55 7.30
C ILE A 91 -0.01 3.88 5.87
N GLU A 92 1.02 3.21 5.34
CA GLU A 92 1.57 3.44 4.01
C GLU A 92 0.63 2.98 2.88
N PHE A 93 -0.30 2.05 3.15
CA PHE A 93 -1.15 1.45 2.12
C PHE A 93 -1.96 2.48 1.33
N LEU A 94 -2.73 3.32 2.02
CA LEU A 94 -3.58 4.31 1.34
C LEU A 94 -2.78 5.44 0.67
N PRO A 95 -1.73 6.01 1.27
CA PRO A 95 -0.86 6.95 0.57
C PRO A 95 -0.26 6.40 -0.73
N LEU A 96 0.19 5.15 -0.74
CA LEU A 96 0.69 4.50 -1.95
C LEU A 96 -0.42 4.29 -2.98
N TYR A 97 -1.59 3.81 -2.53
CA TYR A 97 -2.76 3.65 -3.39
C TYR A 97 -3.13 4.96 -4.10
N PHE A 98 -3.26 6.06 -3.35
CA PHE A 98 -3.56 7.37 -3.92
C PHE A 98 -2.42 7.93 -4.77
N GLY A 99 -1.16 7.64 -4.43
CA GLY A 99 0.00 8.00 -5.24
C GLY A 99 0.00 7.35 -6.62
N ILE A 100 -0.39 6.06 -6.69
CA ILE A 100 -0.59 5.35 -7.96
C ILE A 100 -1.64 6.07 -8.81
N LEU A 101 -2.79 6.40 -8.22
CA LEU A 101 -3.87 7.10 -8.94
C LEU A 101 -3.44 8.49 -9.40
N LYS A 102 -2.71 9.25 -8.57
CA LYS A 102 -2.18 10.57 -8.92
C LYS A 102 -1.19 10.51 -10.08
N ALA A 103 -0.42 9.45 -10.20
CA ALA A 103 0.47 9.21 -11.34
C ALA A 103 -0.29 8.83 -12.63
N GLY A 104 -1.61 8.64 -12.57
CA GLY A 104 -2.42 8.21 -13.70
C GLY A 104 -2.33 6.71 -13.97
N CYS A 105 -1.86 5.94 -13.00
CA CYS A 105 -1.75 4.49 -13.03
C CYS A 105 -2.99 3.81 -12.42
N LEU A 106 -3.09 2.49 -12.56
CA LEU A 106 -4.17 1.67 -12.00
C LEU A 106 -3.66 0.94 -10.76
N ALA A 107 -4.29 1.16 -9.61
CA ALA A 107 -3.96 0.47 -8.38
C ALA A 107 -4.70 -0.88 -8.31
N VAL A 108 -3.97 -1.97 -8.11
CA VAL A 108 -4.50 -3.33 -8.04
C VAL A 108 -4.12 -3.96 -6.69
N PRO A 109 -4.98 -3.83 -5.66
CA PRO A 109 -4.75 -4.48 -4.37
C PRO A 109 -4.82 -5.99 -4.48
N LEU A 110 -3.85 -6.69 -3.89
CA LEU A 110 -3.80 -8.13 -3.79
C LEU A 110 -4.10 -8.58 -2.36
N ASN A 111 -4.70 -9.74 -2.22
CA ASN A 111 -4.98 -10.29 -0.90
C ASN A 111 -3.67 -10.75 -0.24
N TYR A 112 -3.37 -10.23 0.94
CA TYR A 112 -2.18 -10.57 1.73
C TYR A 112 -2.10 -12.05 2.15
N ARG A 113 -3.22 -12.79 2.07
CA ARG A 113 -3.29 -14.22 2.41
C ARG A 113 -2.90 -15.14 1.26
N TYR A 114 -2.70 -14.61 0.06
CA TYR A 114 -2.33 -15.42 -1.09
C TYR A 114 -1.01 -16.15 -0.89
N SER A 115 -0.98 -17.43 -1.29
CA SER A 115 0.25 -18.20 -1.49
C SER A 115 1.06 -17.63 -2.67
N SER A 116 2.29 -18.09 -2.82
CA SER A 116 3.14 -17.67 -3.95
C SER A 116 2.49 -17.96 -5.31
N ASP A 117 1.86 -19.12 -5.47
CA ASP A 117 1.18 -19.50 -6.71
C ASP A 117 -0.04 -18.61 -7.00
N GLU A 118 -0.83 -18.29 -5.95
CA GLU A 118 -1.97 -17.39 -6.08
C GLU A 118 -1.53 -15.96 -6.41
N ILE A 119 -0.43 -15.48 -5.80
CA ILE A 119 0.17 -14.18 -6.14
C ILE A 119 0.57 -14.18 -7.61
N LYS A 120 1.35 -15.17 -8.06
CA LYS A 120 1.76 -15.31 -9.46
C LYS A 120 0.57 -15.30 -10.42
N TYR A 121 -0.46 -16.10 -10.12
CA TYR A 121 -1.67 -16.14 -10.92
C TYR A 121 -2.34 -14.77 -11.04
N CYS A 122 -2.50 -14.06 -9.92
CA CYS A 122 -3.13 -12.73 -9.91
C CYS A 122 -2.28 -11.68 -10.62
N LEU A 123 -0.95 -11.73 -10.48
CA LEU A 123 -0.04 -10.84 -11.19
C LEU A 123 -0.16 -11.01 -12.72
N ASP A 124 -0.23 -12.25 -13.18
CA ASP A 124 -0.38 -12.55 -14.61
C ASP A 124 -1.77 -12.20 -15.14
N LEU A 125 -2.82 -12.57 -14.41
CA LEU A 125 -4.22 -12.30 -14.79
C LEU A 125 -4.52 -10.81 -14.91
N ALA A 126 -4.00 -10.00 -14.00
CA ALA A 126 -4.20 -8.56 -13.98
C ALA A 126 -3.20 -7.79 -14.83
N ASP A 127 -2.24 -8.45 -15.48
CA ASP A 127 -1.13 -7.84 -16.22
C ASP A 127 -0.38 -6.79 -15.38
N ILE A 128 0.00 -7.15 -14.16
CA ILE A 128 0.73 -6.25 -13.25
C ILE A 128 2.16 -6.04 -13.79
N GLU A 129 2.55 -4.78 -13.89
CA GLU A 129 3.84 -4.36 -14.41
C GLU A 129 4.79 -3.89 -13.30
N ILE A 130 4.24 -3.31 -12.24
CA ILE A 130 4.97 -2.85 -11.05
C ILE A 130 4.29 -3.47 -9.82
N LEU A 131 5.07 -3.96 -8.86
CA LEU A 131 4.53 -4.51 -7.62
C LEU A 131 5.15 -3.84 -6.40
N LEU A 132 4.28 -3.35 -5.52
CA LEU A 132 4.63 -2.92 -4.16
C LEU A 132 4.34 -4.07 -3.21
N PHE A 133 5.27 -4.41 -2.33
CA PHE A 133 5.03 -5.44 -1.32
C PHE A 133 5.70 -5.11 0.02
N GLY A 134 5.11 -5.59 1.10
CA GLY A 134 5.67 -5.48 2.43
C GLY A 134 6.80 -6.50 2.67
N PRO A 135 7.72 -6.24 3.62
CA PRO A 135 8.86 -7.14 3.89
C PRO A 135 8.43 -8.53 4.34
N GLU A 136 7.22 -8.69 4.87
CA GLU A 136 6.64 -9.98 5.24
C GLU A 136 6.38 -10.91 4.05
N PHE A 137 6.42 -10.39 2.83
CA PHE A 137 6.20 -11.15 1.59
C PHE A 137 7.49 -11.51 0.86
N ILE A 138 8.67 -11.11 1.33
CA ILE A 138 9.96 -11.36 0.67
C ILE A 138 10.11 -12.83 0.29
N ALA A 139 9.91 -13.76 1.23
CA ALA A 139 10.05 -15.19 0.95
C ALA A 139 9.08 -15.70 -0.13
N ARG A 140 7.85 -15.15 -0.19
CA ARG A 140 6.89 -15.51 -1.24
C ARG A 140 7.29 -14.94 -2.60
N MET A 141 7.85 -13.73 -2.60
CA MET A 141 8.34 -13.08 -3.83
C MET A 141 9.58 -13.76 -4.36
N ASP A 142 10.53 -14.15 -3.50
CA ASP A 142 11.72 -14.90 -3.90
C ASP A 142 11.36 -16.22 -4.58
N ALA A 143 10.31 -16.90 -4.07
CA ALA A 143 9.86 -18.17 -4.64
C ALA A 143 9.33 -18.07 -6.08
N ILE A 144 8.84 -16.90 -6.50
CA ILE A 144 8.23 -16.69 -7.83
C ILE A 144 8.96 -15.66 -8.70
N SER A 145 10.04 -15.07 -8.22
CA SER A 145 10.74 -13.94 -8.86
C SER A 145 11.12 -14.21 -10.32
N THR A 146 11.51 -15.43 -10.65
CA THR A 146 11.86 -15.85 -12.01
C THR A 146 10.65 -16.20 -12.90
N GLU A 147 9.46 -16.26 -12.32
CA GLU A 147 8.25 -16.75 -12.98
C GLU A 147 7.22 -15.65 -13.24
N ILE A 148 7.56 -14.38 -12.99
CA ILE A 148 6.70 -13.21 -13.16
C ILE A 148 7.29 -12.20 -14.16
N PRO A 149 7.51 -12.60 -15.42
CA PRO A 149 8.26 -11.80 -16.40
C PRO A 149 7.59 -10.46 -16.78
N LYS A 150 6.29 -10.29 -16.53
CA LYS A 150 5.59 -9.03 -16.80
C LYS A 150 5.90 -7.97 -15.73
N VAL A 151 6.26 -8.40 -14.51
CA VAL A 151 6.61 -7.47 -13.42
C VAL A 151 8.07 -7.06 -13.59
N HIS A 152 8.27 -5.86 -14.10
CA HIS A 152 9.62 -5.34 -14.36
C HIS A 152 10.16 -4.46 -13.24
N THR A 153 9.32 -4.11 -12.24
CA THR A 153 9.72 -3.29 -11.09
C THR A 153 9.09 -3.82 -9.81
N LEU A 154 9.95 -4.10 -8.84
CA LEU A 154 9.57 -4.54 -7.49
C LEU A 154 9.99 -3.48 -6.48
N PHE A 155 9.06 -3.04 -5.63
CA PHE A 155 9.33 -2.14 -4.53
C PHE A 155 9.00 -2.82 -3.20
N CYS A 156 9.99 -2.95 -2.33
CA CYS A 156 9.75 -3.34 -0.95
C CYS A 156 9.43 -2.09 -0.12
N VAL A 157 8.27 -2.06 0.51
CA VAL A 157 7.79 -0.95 1.33
C VAL A 157 8.11 -1.23 2.78
N VAL A 158 9.08 -0.52 3.33
CA VAL A 158 9.48 -0.64 4.74
C VAL A 158 8.78 0.43 5.57
N LYS A 159 8.44 0.13 6.83
CA LYS A 159 7.87 1.11 7.77
C LYS A 159 8.79 2.32 7.89
N ASP A 160 8.18 3.50 8.00
CA ASP A 160 8.83 4.81 8.08
C ASP A 160 9.31 5.39 6.74
N ALA A 161 8.62 5.05 5.66
CA ALA A 161 8.59 5.79 4.39
C ALA A 161 9.74 5.59 3.41
N TYR A 162 10.40 4.45 3.38
CA TYR A 162 11.34 4.20 2.32
C TYR A 162 10.88 3.05 1.42
N VAL A 163 10.54 3.42 0.18
CA VAL A 163 10.38 2.46 -0.91
C VAL A 163 11.80 2.18 -1.43
N THR A 164 12.30 0.99 -1.21
CA THR A 164 13.57 0.54 -1.80
C THR A 164 13.26 -0.31 -3.02
N SER A 165 14.00 -0.09 -4.12
CA SER A 165 13.97 -1.00 -5.24
C SER A 165 14.52 -2.35 -4.78
N TYR A 166 13.77 -3.41 -5.04
CA TYR A 166 14.19 -4.78 -4.83
C TYR A 166 14.82 -5.28 -6.15
N CYS A 167 16.10 -5.63 -6.09
CA CYS A 167 16.84 -6.19 -7.23
C CYS A 167 16.90 -7.70 -7.10
#